data_271856659291cd7a6ad608add9a5ff31
#
_entry.id   271856659291cd7a6ad608add9a5ff31
#
_cell.length_a   1.000
_cell.length_b   1.000
_cell.length_c   1.000
_cell.angle_alpha   90.00
_cell.angle_beta   90.00
_cell.angle_gamma   90.00
#
_symmetry.space_group_name_H-M   'P 1'
#
loop_
_entity.id
_entity.type
_entity.pdbx_description
1 polymer ?
#
loop_
_entity_poly.entity_id
_entity_poly.type
_entity_poly.pdbx_seq_one_letter_code
_entity_poly.pdbx_strand_id
1 'polypeptide(L)'
;MGRRKGDTPQKVALRQLMQGYLKDNDISVKNGTDVNAIMRDMMSVILEGALDEELNEELGYSRYDYRNKDTNNSRNGHSGKTMHTSYGDMEIAVPRDRNGEYEPRLIKKYQNTVTQDMEEKILSMYAKGMTTGDIESHMKELYDINISDSTISRITDKILPIVKEWQERPLEEVYAVVYMDAIHYHVRSEGRIVKRAVYIALGVNMDGKKEVLGMYVGDNESAKFWLSIINGLKNRGVEDILITCVDGLTGFPQAIEAVFPQTEIQQCIIHQIRNTTRYVSYKDNRKVMADLKAVYAAPTEEIALENLEDFGEKWNSKYPKIYKSWSERWATLATYFKYPEQVRKLIYTTNAIEGFNRQLRKVTKSKTVFPTDDSLLKMLYLATMDITKKWTGRRRDWSQIRAQLDIFFEERLEKYMY
;
A
#
# COMPACT_ATOMS: atom_id res chain seq x y z
N MET A 1 -5.35 25.70 -39.07
CA MET A 1 -3.94 25.28 -39.16
C MET A 1 -3.12 26.05 -38.14
N GLY A 2 -2.72 25.42 -37.01
CA GLY A 2 -1.91 26.07 -36.00
C GLY A 2 -0.47 26.26 -36.51
N ARG A 3 0.06 27.50 -36.40
CA ARG A 3 1.48 27.78 -36.69
C ARG A 3 2.36 26.91 -35.78
N ARG A 4 3.22 26.05 -36.37
CA ARG A 4 4.31 25.39 -35.63
C ARG A 4 5.18 26.47 -34.98
N LYS A 5 5.39 26.43 -33.67
CA LYS A 5 6.42 27.22 -32.99
C LYS A 5 7.77 26.87 -33.67
N GLY A 6 8.53 27.89 -34.04
CA GLY A 6 9.86 27.70 -34.63
C GLY A 6 10.76 26.90 -33.69
N ASP A 7 11.63 26.04 -34.25
CA ASP A 7 12.59 25.27 -33.46
C ASP A 7 13.57 26.22 -32.74
N THR A 8 13.95 25.88 -31.52
CA THR A 8 15.01 26.60 -30.82
C THR A 8 16.36 26.41 -31.52
N PRO A 9 17.33 27.33 -31.38
CA PRO A 9 18.65 27.19 -31.99
C PRO A 9 19.34 25.86 -31.65
N GLN A 10 19.20 25.39 -30.39
CA GLN A 10 19.72 24.10 -29.92
C GLN A 10 19.06 22.91 -30.66
N LYS A 11 17.74 22.99 -30.89
CA LYS A 11 17.03 21.93 -31.62
C LYS A 11 17.41 21.89 -33.10
N VAL A 12 17.71 23.04 -33.68
CA VAL A 12 18.22 23.13 -35.08
C VAL A 12 19.60 22.48 -35.18
N ALA A 13 20.51 22.83 -34.27
CA ALA A 13 21.85 22.24 -34.22
C ALA A 13 21.81 20.71 -34.01
N LEU A 14 20.98 20.23 -33.06
CA LEU A 14 20.81 18.80 -32.81
C LEU A 14 20.24 18.09 -34.04
N ARG A 15 19.29 18.71 -34.78
CA ARG A 15 18.73 18.16 -36.01
C ARG A 15 19.81 17.99 -37.10
N GLN A 16 20.70 18.98 -37.27
CA GLN A 16 21.78 18.91 -38.25
C GLN A 16 22.77 17.79 -37.89
N LEU A 17 23.13 17.68 -36.61
CA LEU A 17 24.00 16.65 -36.10
C LEU A 17 23.42 15.24 -36.33
N MET A 18 22.15 15.05 -36.02
CA MET A 18 21.45 13.78 -36.22
C MET A 18 21.27 13.42 -37.67
N GLN A 19 20.96 14.39 -38.55
CA GLN A 19 20.88 14.14 -39.99
C GLN A 19 22.23 13.70 -40.58
N GLY A 20 23.33 14.32 -40.14
CA GLY A 20 24.68 13.91 -40.47
C GLY A 20 24.97 12.48 -40.03
N TYR A 21 24.74 12.17 -38.75
CA TYR A 21 24.96 10.86 -38.15
C TYR A 21 24.19 9.74 -38.90
N LEU A 22 22.90 9.93 -39.15
CA LEU A 22 22.08 8.95 -39.89
C LEU A 22 22.55 8.72 -41.30
N LYS A 23 22.96 9.79 -42.01
CA LYS A 23 23.45 9.72 -43.39
C LYS A 23 24.82 9.06 -43.46
N ASP A 24 25.74 9.44 -42.62
CA ASP A 24 27.14 8.96 -42.64
C ASP A 24 27.27 7.49 -42.24
N ASN A 25 26.30 6.97 -41.48
CA ASN A 25 26.23 5.57 -41.04
C ASN A 25 25.19 4.73 -41.83
N ASP A 26 24.55 5.28 -42.87
CA ASP A 26 23.52 4.62 -43.69
C ASP A 26 22.35 4.02 -42.87
N ILE A 27 21.98 4.74 -41.77
CA ILE A 27 20.94 4.29 -40.86
C ILE A 27 19.57 4.73 -41.37
N SER A 28 18.71 3.73 -41.65
CA SER A 28 17.33 3.96 -42.03
C SER A 28 16.37 3.67 -40.87
N VAL A 29 15.68 4.69 -40.39
CA VAL A 29 14.70 4.58 -39.31
C VAL A 29 13.34 4.17 -39.88
N LYS A 30 12.91 2.93 -39.64
CA LYS A 30 11.66 2.37 -40.18
C LYS A 30 10.59 2.15 -39.10
N ASN A 31 10.99 1.93 -37.85
CA ASN A 31 10.10 1.59 -36.74
C ASN A 31 10.60 2.12 -35.42
N GLY A 32 9.84 1.89 -34.34
CA GLY A 32 10.20 2.33 -32.98
C GLY A 32 11.45 1.64 -32.41
N THR A 33 11.76 0.41 -32.86
CA THR A 33 12.96 -0.31 -32.42
C THR A 33 14.23 0.37 -32.92
N ASP A 34 14.21 0.85 -34.18
CA ASP A 34 15.33 1.60 -34.75
C ASP A 34 15.56 2.92 -33.99
N VAL A 35 14.47 3.60 -33.62
CA VAL A 35 14.55 4.81 -32.76
C VAL A 35 15.17 4.47 -31.41
N ASN A 36 14.75 3.38 -30.77
CA ASN A 36 15.27 2.97 -29.47
C ASN A 36 16.77 2.64 -29.54
N ALA A 37 17.23 2.00 -30.61
CA ALA A 37 18.65 1.71 -30.82
C ALA A 37 19.46 3.00 -30.89
N ILE A 38 19.04 3.97 -31.68
CA ILE A 38 19.73 5.28 -31.80
C ILE A 38 19.71 6.02 -30.46
N MET A 39 18.62 5.97 -29.74
CA MET A 39 18.53 6.60 -28.41
C MET A 39 19.50 5.97 -27.40
N ARG A 40 19.68 4.64 -27.43
CA ARG A 40 20.70 3.96 -26.61
C ARG A 40 22.12 4.44 -26.94
N ASP A 41 22.45 4.45 -28.23
CA ASP A 41 23.79 4.88 -28.66
C ASP A 41 24.07 6.33 -28.27
N MET A 42 23.11 7.21 -28.45
CA MET A 42 23.24 8.61 -28.02
C MET A 42 23.40 8.74 -26.50
N MET A 43 22.62 7.99 -25.74
CA MET A 43 22.70 8.03 -24.27
C MET A 43 24.03 7.48 -23.78
N SER A 44 24.57 6.40 -24.37
CA SER A 44 25.89 5.86 -23.98
C SER A 44 26.98 6.89 -24.19
N VAL A 45 27.02 7.53 -25.36
CA VAL A 45 28.03 8.57 -25.67
C VAL A 45 27.94 9.77 -24.71
N ILE A 46 26.73 10.23 -24.41
CA ILE A 46 26.53 11.35 -23.47
C ILE A 46 27.02 10.97 -22.05
N LEU A 47 26.65 9.77 -21.58
CA LEU A 47 27.01 9.31 -20.24
C LEU A 47 28.51 9.05 -20.12
N GLU A 48 29.13 8.41 -21.11
CA GLU A 48 30.57 8.18 -21.13
C GLU A 48 31.36 9.48 -21.14
N GLY A 49 30.92 10.46 -21.96
CA GLY A 49 31.53 11.78 -21.98
C GLY A 49 31.41 12.52 -20.65
N ALA A 50 30.26 12.45 -19.99
CA ALA A 50 30.04 13.05 -18.69
C ALA A 50 30.87 12.37 -17.57
N LEU A 51 31.01 11.02 -17.63
CA LEU A 51 31.84 10.27 -16.69
C LEU A 51 33.34 10.56 -16.89
N ASP A 52 33.81 10.72 -18.14
CA ASP A 52 35.17 11.10 -18.43
C ASP A 52 35.48 12.53 -17.92
N GLU A 53 34.52 13.46 -18.03
CA GLU A 53 34.66 14.80 -17.49
C GLU A 53 34.69 14.82 -15.96
N GLU A 54 33.81 14.00 -15.31
CA GLU A 54 33.85 13.82 -13.87
C GLU A 54 35.19 13.28 -13.37
N LEU A 55 35.79 12.31 -14.09
CA LEU A 55 37.12 11.82 -13.78
C LEU A 55 38.21 12.90 -14.05
N ASN A 56 38.05 13.77 -15.07
CA ASN A 56 38.94 14.90 -15.30
C ASN A 56 38.97 15.87 -14.11
N GLU A 57 37.78 16.20 -13.59
CA GLU A 57 37.63 17.06 -12.41
C GLU A 57 38.26 16.42 -11.16
N GLU A 58 38.04 15.12 -10.93
CA GLU A 58 38.57 14.40 -9.78
C GLU A 58 40.10 14.29 -9.81
N LEU A 59 40.67 14.05 -10.97
CA LEU A 59 42.11 13.94 -11.16
C LEU A 59 42.84 15.33 -11.30
N GLY A 60 42.07 16.39 -11.55
CA GLY A 60 42.60 17.74 -11.74
C GLY A 60 43.31 17.96 -13.07
N TYR A 61 43.24 17.03 -14.03
CA TYR A 61 43.80 17.18 -15.36
C TYR A 61 42.99 16.43 -16.43
N SER A 62 42.96 17.03 -17.66
CA SER A 62 42.24 16.43 -18.79
C SER A 62 43.05 15.31 -19.46
N ARG A 63 42.39 14.49 -20.27
CA ARG A 63 43.02 13.42 -21.07
C ARG A 63 44.09 14.03 -21.98
N TYR A 64 45.33 13.50 -21.94
CA TYR A 64 46.51 13.94 -22.66
C TYR A 64 47.21 15.21 -22.12
N ASP A 65 46.68 15.89 -21.07
CA ASP A 65 47.30 17.05 -20.43
C ASP A 65 48.24 16.65 -19.29
N TYR A 66 49.36 16.05 -19.62
CA TYR A 66 50.38 15.63 -18.65
C TYR A 66 51.18 16.79 -18.04
N ARG A 67 51.10 17.98 -18.64
CA ARG A 67 51.86 19.16 -18.16
C ARG A 67 51.23 19.76 -16.90
N ASN A 68 49.94 19.67 -16.79
CA ASN A 68 49.17 20.20 -15.64
C ASN A 68 48.80 19.10 -14.63
N LYS A 69 49.44 17.94 -14.72
CA LYS A 69 49.18 16.83 -13.80
C LYS A 69 49.86 17.10 -12.45
N ASP A 70 49.10 17.43 -11.42
CA ASP A 70 49.53 17.67 -10.03
C ASP A 70 49.05 16.57 -9.06
N THR A 71 48.90 15.35 -9.54
CA THR A 71 48.46 14.18 -8.74
C THR A 71 49.31 12.96 -9.05
N ASN A 72 49.53 12.10 -8.04
CA ASN A 72 50.14 10.79 -8.22
C ASN A 72 49.22 9.76 -8.84
N ASN A 73 47.88 10.03 -8.90
CA ASN A 73 46.90 9.16 -9.49
C ASN A 73 46.86 9.34 -11.02
N SER A 74 46.35 8.32 -11.72
CA SER A 74 46.30 8.30 -13.19
C SER A 74 45.07 7.53 -13.66
N ARG A 75 44.61 7.81 -14.89
CA ARG A 75 43.61 7.03 -15.56
C ARG A 75 44.05 5.58 -15.74
N ASN A 76 43.13 4.63 -15.59
CA ASN A 76 43.39 3.18 -15.70
C ASN A 76 42.39 2.50 -16.61
N GLY A 77 42.12 3.07 -17.78
CA GLY A 77 41.17 2.54 -18.74
C GLY A 77 39.70 2.63 -18.26
N HIS A 78 38.86 1.78 -18.82
CA HIS A 78 37.42 1.75 -18.56
C HIS A 78 36.99 0.35 -18.18
N SER A 79 35.88 0.23 -17.48
CA SER A 79 35.18 -1.04 -17.23
C SER A 79 33.82 -1.02 -17.88
N GLY A 80 33.46 -2.09 -18.60
CA GLY A 80 32.12 -2.26 -19.15
C GLY A 80 31.07 -2.38 -18.06
N LYS A 81 29.93 -1.72 -18.25
CA LYS A 81 28.78 -1.79 -17.36
C LYS A 81 27.48 -1.76 -18.18
N THR A 82 26.62 -2.74 -17.98
CA THR A 82 25.29 -2.74 -18.60
C THR A 82 24.32 -1.91 -17.78
N MET A 83 23.66 -0.95 -18.45
CA MET A 83 22.64 -0.09 -17.84
C MET A 83 21.29 -0.38 -18.49
N HIS A 84 20.27 -0.59 -17.67
CA HIS A 84 18.91 -0.78 -18.09
C HIS A 84 18.22 0.58 -18.28
N THR A 85 17.67 0.81 -19.49
CA THR A 85 16.99 2.07 -19.84
C THR A 85 15.59 1.79 -20.36
N SER A 86 14.75 2.83 -20.48
CA SER A 86 13.43 2.72 -21.14
C SER A 86 13.51 2.40 -22.65
N TYR A 87 14.71 2.43 -23.24
CA TYR A 87 14.98 2.12 -24.63
C TYR A 87 15.64 0.75 -24.82
N GLY A 88 15.84 -0.03 -23.75
CA GLY A 88 16.52 -1.32 -23.73
C GLY A 88 17.86 -1.29 -22.97
N ASP A 89 18.55 -2.43 -22.96
CA ASP A 89 19.87 -2.56 -22.34
C ASP A 89 20.92 -1.81 -23.15
N MET A 90 21.78 -1.08 -22.44
CA MET A 90 22.84 -0.23 -22.98
C MET A 90 24.15 -0.53 -22.27
N GLU A 91 25.20 -0.79 -23.02
CA GLU A 91 26.53 -0.91 -22.48
C GLU A 91 27.22 0.47 -22.43
N ILE A 92 27.89 0.76 -21.33
CA ILE A 92 28.68 1.97 -21.13
C ILE A 92 30.07 1.62 -20.64
N ALA A 93 31.04 2.42 -21.02
CA ALA A 93 32.43 2.35 -20.58
C ALA A 93 32.66 3.31 -19.41
N VAL A 94 32.66 2.79 -18.18
CA VAL A 94 32.90 3.59 -16.97
C VAL A 94 34.39 3.77 -16.75
N PRO A 95 34.93 5.01 -16.71
CA PRO A 95 36.36 5.25 -16.53
C PRO A 95 36.82 4.86 -15.13
N ARG A 96 38.09 4.50 -15.02
CA ARG A 96 38.73 4.12 -13.75
C ARG A 96 40.03 4.88 -13.54
N ASP A 97 40.37 5.14 -12.29
CA ASP A 97 41.68 5.61 -11.87
C ASP A 97 42.57 4.45 -11.44
N ARG A 98 43.85 4.70 -11.28
CA ARG A 98 44.84 3.68 -10.94
C ARG A 98 44.82 3.30 -9.46
N ASN A 99 44.46 4.24 -8.58
CA ASN A 99 44.38 4.00 -7.14
C ASN A 99 43.06 3.35 -6.73
N GLY A 100 42.00 3.38 -7.58
CA GLY A 100 40.67 2.88 -7.27
C GLY A 100 39.89 3.77 -6.29
N GLU A 101 40.25 5.05 -6.20
CA GLU A 101 39.66 6.06 -5.32
C GLU A 101 38.45 6.75 -5.97
N TYR A 102 38.41 6.76 -7.30
CA TYR A 102 37.32 7.38 -8.05
C TYR A 102 36.01 6.60 -7.92
N GLU A 103 35.04 7.26 -7.35
CA GLU A 103 33.64 6.77 -7.31
C GLU A 103 32.72 7.68 -8.11
N PRO A 104 32.21 7.22 -9.28
CA PRO A 104 31.34 8.03 -10.13
C PRO A 104 30.08 8.49 -9.37
N ARG A 105 29.80 9.81 -9.42
CA ARG A 105 28.59 10.41 -8.83
C ARG A 105 27.39 10.24 -9.76
N LEU A 106 27.62 10.34 -11.07
CA LEU A 106 26.59 10.26 -12.11
C LEU A 106 25.98 8.85 -12.15
N ILE A 107 26.80 7.80 -12.03
CA ILE A 107 26.36 6.39 -12.04
C ILE A 107 27.08 5.64 -10.93
N LYS A 108 26.41 5.43 -9.81
CA LYS A 108 26.98 4.75 -8.64
C LYS A 108 27.37 3.30 -8.95
N LYS A 109 28.35 2.76 -8.21
CA LYS A 109 28.98 1.45 -8.44
C LYS A 109 28.01 0.30 -8.68
N TYR A 110 26.88 0.26 -7.97
CA TYR A 110 25.87 -0.83 -8.06
C TYR A 110 24.56 -0.38 -8.74
N GLN A 111 24.54 0.80 -9.35
CA GLN A 111 23.35 1.30 -10.06
C GLN A 111 23.35 0.72 -11.47
N ASN A 112 22.36 -0.11 -11.78
CA ASN A 112 22.17 -0.75 -13.09
C ASN A 112 21.05 -0.11 -13.93
N THR A 113 20.37 0.92 -13.39
CA THR A 113 19.26 1.61 -14.07
C THR A 113 19.65 3.08 -14.25
N VAL A 114 19.47 3.59 -15.47
CA VAL A 114 19.79 5.00 -15.77
C VAL A 114 18.73 5.95 -15.26
N THR A 115 17.48 5.47 -15.13
CA THR A 115 16.34 6.33 -14.82
C THR A 115 15.51 5.81 -13.66
N GLN A 116 15.16 6.72 -12.76
CA GLN A 116 14.16 6.53 -11.69
C GLN A 116 12.81 6.03 -12.25
N ASP A 117 12.47 6.41 -13.48
CA ASP A 117 11.29 5.99 -14.24
C ASP A 117 11.16 4.44 -14.38
N MET A 118 12.29 3.72 -14.52
CA MET A 118 12.29 2.26 -14.61
C MET A 118 11.93 1.60 -13.28
N GLU A 119 12.51 2.07 -12.18
CA GLU A 119 12.18 1.58 -10.85
C GLU A 119 10.71 1.85 -10.51
N GLU A 120 10.20 3.03 -10.86
CA GLU A 120 8.79 3.39 -10.68
C GLU A 120 7.85 2.48 -11.48
N LYS A 121 8.21 2.11 -12.72
CA LYS A 121 7.46 1.14 -13.52
C LYS A 121 7.43 -0.23 -12.87
N ILE A 122 8.58 -0.73 -12.40
CA ILE A 122 8.68 -2.01 -11.69
C ILE A 122 7.81 -1.99 -10.42
N LEU A 123 7.90 -0.93 -9.61
CA LEU A 123 7.10 -0.76 -8.41
C LEU A 123 5.60 -0.69 -8.73
N SER A 124 5.23 -0.01 -9.82
CA SER A 124 3.84 0.06 -10.29
C SER A 124 3.29 -1.30 -10.70
N MET A 125 4.06 -2.10 -11.44
CA MET A 125 3.68 -3.47 -11.82
C MET A 125 3.54 -4.37 -10.57
N TYR A 126 4.49 -4.27 -9.64
CA TYR A 126 4.44 -5.01 -8.38
C TYR A 126 3.21 -4.60 -7.55
N ALA A 127 2.88 -3.31 -7.48
CA ALA A 127 1.68 -2.80 -6.80
C ALA A 127 0.37 -3.32 -7.39
N LYS A 128 0.36 -3.69 -8.68
CA LYS A 128 -0.78 -4.30 -9.37
C LYS A 128 -0.86 -5.82 -9.21
N GLY A 129 0.05 -6.42 -8.44
CA GLY A 129 0.01 -7.84 -8.08
C GLY A 129 0.86 -8.75 -8.95
N MET A 130 1.69 -8.21 -9.87
CA MET A 130 2.60 -9.03 -10.66
C MET A 130 3.69 -9.65 -9.76
N THR A 131 4.08 -10.89 -10.04
CA THR A 131 5.23 -11.52 -9.38
C THR A 131 6.52 -10.93 -9.95
N THR A 132 7.65 -11.13 -9.27
CA THR A 132 8.96 -10.71 -9.78
C THR A 132 9.30 -11.38 -11.10
N GLY A 133 8.97 -12.67 -11.27
CA GLY A 133 9.11 -13.38 -12.54
C GLY A 133 8.18 -12.88 -13.66
N ASP A 134 6.92 -12.51 -13.34
CA ASP A 134 6.02 -11.89 -14.32
C ASP A 134 6.57 -10.54 -14.77
N ILE A 135 7.13 -9.75 -13.84
CA ILE A 135 7.75 -8.45 -14.14
C ILE A 135 8.98 -8.65 -15.02
N GLU A 136 9.86 -9.64 -14.71
CA GLU A 136 11.01 -10.00 -15.54
C GLU A 136 10.58 -10.31 -16.99
N SER A 137 9.60 -11.20 -17.16
CA SER A 137 9.06 -11.55 -18.47
C SER A 137 8.48 -10.35 -19.20
N HIS A 138 7.71 -9.53 -18.49
CA HIS A 138 7.06 -8.35 -19.04
C HIS A 138 8.04 -7.25 -19.46
N MET A 139 9.11 -7.06 -18.67
CA MET A 139 10.18 -6.10 -18.97
C MET A 139 10.95 -6.54 -20.24
N LYS A 140 11.21 -7.85 -20.37
CA LYS A 140 11.84 -8.38 -21.58
C LYS A 140 10.95 -8.25 -22.80
N GLU A 141 9.67 -8.60 -22.68
CA GLU A 141 8.73 -8.61 -23.82
C GLU A 141 8.43 -7.19 -24.34
N LEU A 142 8.17 -6.22 -23.46
CA LEU A 142 7.75 -4.88 -23.86
C LEU A 142 8.89 -3.88 -24.06
N TYR A 143 9.99 -4.06 -23.34
CA TYR A 143 11.08 -3.08 -23.31
C TYR A 143 12.41 -3.65 -23.80
N ASP A 144 12.47 -4.95 -24.14
CA ASP A 144 13.69 -5.67 -24.49
C ASP A 144 14.81 -5.52 -23.43
N ILE A 145 14.41 -5.56 -22.14
CA ILE A 145 15.29 -5.39 -21.02
C ILE A 145 15.43 -6.70 -20.27
N ASN A 146 16.65 -7.17 -20.10
CA ASN A 146 16.96 -8.36 -19.29
C ASN A 146 17.27 -7.93 -17.85
N ILE A 147 16.25 -7.92 -17.01
CA ILE A 147 16.38 -7.65 -15.58
C ILE A 147 16.05 -8.92 -14.80
N SER A 148 16.94 -9.36 -13.93
CA SER A 148 16.72 -10.59 -13.16
C SER A 148 15.70 -10.42 -12.04
N ASP A 149 15.02 -11.53 -11.69
CA ASP A 149 14.12 -11.64 -10.53
C ASP A 149 14.74 -11.07 -9.24
N SER A 150 16.03 -11.37 -9.01
CA SER A 150 16.79 -10.87 -7.86
C SER A 150 16.97 -9.35 -7.87
N THR A 151 17.17 -8.75 -9.05
CA THR A 151 17.27 -7.29 -9.18
C THR A 151 15.92 -6.62 -8.94
N ILE A 152 14.84 -7.20 -9.46
CA ILE A 152 13.47 -6.73 -9.20
C ILE A 152 13.15 -6.82 -7.71
N SER A 153 13.53 -7.93 -7.04
CA SER A 153 13.38 -8.06 -5.59
C SER A 153 14.11 -6.94 -4.85
N ARG A 154 15.36 -6.67 -5.20
CA ARG A 154 16.16 -5.59 -4.60
C ARG A 154 15.57 -4.20 -4.82
N ILE A 155 14.99 -3.94 -6.00
CA ILE A 155 14.29 -2.67 -6.28
C ILE A 155 13.07 -2.56 -5.37
N THR A 156 12.28 -3.62 -5.25
CA THR A 156 11.10 -3.61 -4.37
C THR A 156 11.47 -3.55 -2.89
N ASP A 157 12.64 -4.03 -2.47
CA ASP A 157 13.12 -3.98 -1.08
C ASP A 157 13.42 -2.55 -0.61
N LYS A 158 13.72 -1.63 -1.53
CA LYS A 158 13.86 -0.19 -1.21
C LYS A 158 12.61 0.42 -0.59
N ILE A 159 11.46 -0.23 -0.72
CA ILE A 159 10.19 0.21 -0.14
C ILE A 159 10.11 -0.09 1.37
N LEU A 160 10.84 -1.08 1.90
CA LEU A 160 10.72 -1.50 3.31
C LEU A 160 10.97 -0.37 4.32
N PRO A 161 12.03 0.45 4.19
CA PRO A 161 12.22 1.61 5.06
C PRO A 161 11.05 2.60 5.00
N ILE A 162 10.51 2.85 3.79
CA ILE A 162 9.36 3.74 3.58
C ILE A 162 8.10 3.17 4.24
N VAL A 163 7.90 1.85 4.16
CA VAL A 163 6.79 1.18 4.85
C VAL A 163 6.88 1.37 6.36
N LYS A 164 8.09 1.22 6.91
CA LYS A 164 8.33 1.41 8.34
C LYS A 164 8.04 2.85 8.77
N GLU A 165 8.57 3.83 8.07
CA GLU A 165 8.30 5.24 8.30
C GLU A 165 6.80 5.55 8.22
N TRP A 166 6.11 5.02 7.20
CA TRP A 166 4.67 5.17 7.06
C TRP A 166 3.89 4.54 8.22
N GLN A 167 4.31 3.38 8.73
CA GLN A 167 3.69 2.74 9.88
C GLN A 167 3.96 3.48 11.19
N GLU A 168 5.07 4.18 11.31
CA GLU A 168 5.46 4.94 12.50
C GLU A 168 5.04 6.42 12.44
N ARG A 169 4.46 6.88 11.34
CA ARG A 169 4.07 8.29 11.16
C ARG A 169 3.09 8.75 12.25
N PRO A 170 3.14 10.04 12.65
CA PRO A 170 2.12 10.65 13.51
C PRO A 170 0.71 10.48 12.92
N LEU A 171 -0.27 10.38 13.78
CA LEU A 171 -1.69 10.27 13.45
C LEU A 171 -2.45 11.48 14.02
N GLU A 172 -3.70 11.64 13.60
CA GLU A 172 -4.61 12.64 14.19
C GLU A 172 -4.89 12.28 15.64
N GLU A 173 -5.12 13.30 16.47
CA GLU A 173 -5.41 13.12 17.90
C GLU A 173 -6.75 12.40 18.13
N VAL A 174 -7.74 12.66 17.25
CA VAL A 174 -9.10 12.13 17.41
C VAL A 174 -9.60 11.50 16.12
N TYR A 175 -10.15 10.30 16.25
CA TYR A 175 -10.87 9.61 15.18
C TYR A 175 -12.35 9.42 15.51
N ALA A 176 -13.22 9.82 14.58
CA ALA A 176 -14.66 9.59 14.72
C ALA A 176 -15.01 8.11 14.76
N VAL A 177 -14.41 7.33 13.83
CA VAL A 177 -14.58 5.87 13.78
C VAL A 177 -13.27 5.21 13.37
N VAL A 178 -12.90 4.14 14.06
CA VAL A 178 -11.83 3.23 13.64
C VAL A 178 -12.39 1.84 13.39
N TYR A 179 -12.15 1.32 12.20
CA TYR A 179 -12.47 -0.06 11.82
C TYR A 179 -11.22 -0.91 11.95
N MET A 180 -11.35 -2.06 12.59
CA MET A 180 -10.26 -3.02 12.75
C MET A 180 -10.71 -4.40 12.28
N ASP A 181 -9.93 -5.01 11.38
CA ASP A 181 -10.21 -6.31 10.79
C ASP A 181 -8.91 -7.01 10.40
N ALA A 182 -8.91 -8.33 10.32
CA ALA A 182 -7.75 -9.10 9.89
C ALA A 182 -8.07 -9.94 8.66
N ILE A 183 -7.18 -9.91 7.70
CA ILE A 183 -7.22 -10.77 6.51
C ILE A 183 -6.05 -11.75 6.53
N HIS A 184 -6.26 -12.94 5.95
CA HIS A 184 -5.27 -13.99 6.03
C HIS A 184 -4.64 -14.27 4.67
N TYR A 185 -3.32 -14.53 4.71
CA TYR A 185 -2.50 -14.90 3.56
C TYR A 185 -1.64 -16.12 3.87
N HIS A 186 -1.15 -16.78 2.84
CA HIS A 186 -0.16 -17.84 2.97
C HIS A 186 1.23 -17.27 2.66
N VAL A 187 2.17 -17.56 3.54
CA VAL A 187 3.56 -17.10 3.43
C VAL A 187 4.49 -18.30 3.66
N ARG A 188 5.60 -18.33 2.94
CA ARG A 188 6.65 -19.33 3.18
C ARG A 188 7.53 -18.87 4.34
N SER A 189 7.63 -19.72 5.38
CA SER A 189 8.46 -19.49 6.54
C SER A 189 9.16 -20.80 6.89
N GLU A 190 10.48 -20.79 7.04
CA GLU A 190 11.29 -21.97 7.38
C GLU A 190 11.00 -23.21 6.52
N GLY A 191 10.86 -23.01 5.21
CA GLY A 191 10.55 -24.09 4.26
C GLY A 191 9.10 -24.59 4.25
N ARG A 192 8.22 -24.05 5.10
CA ARG A 192 6.81 -24.42 5.19
C ARG A 192 5.89 -23.27 4.76
N ILE A 193 4.69 -23.63 4.31
CA ILE A 193 3.63 -22.63 4.04
C ILE A 193 2.82 -22.47 5.32
N VAL A 194 2.86 -21.26 5.87
CA VAL A 194 2.12 -20.89 7.08
C VAL A 194 1.02 -19.86 6.74
N LYS A 195 -0.02 -19.83 7.55
CA LYS A 195 -1.09 -18.84 7.45
C LYS A 195 -0.71 -17.64 8.32
N ARG A 196 -0.58 -16.46 7.71
CA ARG A 196 -0.35 -15.18 8.41
C ARG A 196 -1.62 -14.37 8.49
N ALA A 197 -1.83 -13.69 9.61
CA ALA A 197 -2.87 -12.68 9.76
C ALA A 197 -2.28 -11.32 9.43
N VAL A 198 -2.95 -10.55 8.56
CA VAL A 198 -2.64 -9.14 8.31
C VAL A 198 -3.72 -8.31 9.00
N TYR A 199 -3.31 -7.63 10.05
CA TYR A 199 -4.13 -6.75 10.85
C TYR A 199 -4.18 -5.37 10.22
N ILE A 200 -5.38 -4.84 10.02
CA ILE A 200 -5.61 -3.57 9.36
C ILE A 200 -6.45 -2.68 10.25
N ALA A 201 -5.96 -1.48 10.51
CA ALA A 201 -6.70 -0.41 11.15
C ALA A 201 -6.99 0.70 10.13
N LEU A 202 -8.27 1.05 9.95
CA LEU A 202 -8.75 2.08 9.04
C LEU A 202 -9.53 3.12 9.84
N GLY A 203 -9.09 4.37 9.84
CA GLY A 203 -9.72 5.48 10.52
C GLY A 203 -10.59 6.33 9.60
N VAL A 204 -11.62 6.94 10.19
CA VAL A 204 -12.33 8.10 9.65
C VAL A 204 -12.09 9.23 10.63
N ASN A 205 -11.37 10.26 10.20
CA ASN A 205 -11.06 11.41 11.05
C ASN A 205 -12.27 12.33 11.25
N MET A 206 -12.10 13.38 12.05
CA MET A 206 -13.18 14.31 12.36
C MET A 206 -13.62 15.17 11.17
N ASP A 207 -12.87 15.19 10.07
CA ASP A 207 -13.26 15.80 8.77
C ASP A 207 -14.05 14.84 7.86
N GLY A 208 -14.20 13.57 8.25
CA GLY A 208 -14.85 12.53 7.44
C GLY A 208 -13.98 11.93 6.36
N LYS A 209 -12.68 12.15 6.41
CA LYS A 209 -11.71 11.55 5.50
C LYS A 209 -11.28 10.18 6.03
N LYS A 210 -11.15 9.24 5.12
CA LYS A 210 -10.66 7.89 5.44
C LYS A 210 -9.15 7.83 5.30
N GLU A 211 -8.51 7.15 6.23
CA GLU A 211 -7.09 6.78 6.09
C GLU A 211 -6.80 5.40 6.68
N VAL A 212 -5.77 4.74 6.14
CA VAL A 212 -5.26 3.48 6.70
C VAL A 212 -4.24 3.83 7.78
N LEU A 213 -4.57 3.52 9.04
CA LEU A 213 -3.74 3.85 10.20
C LEU A 213 -2.52 2.94 10.32
N GLY A 214 -2.63 1.71 9.84
CA GLY A 214 -1.53 0.76 9.80
C GLY A 214 -1.95 -0.61 9.28
N MET A 215 -0.94 -1.39 8.87
CA MET A 215 -1.06 -2.80 8.48
C MET A 215 0.08 -3.60 9.12
N TYR A 216 -0.23 -4.67 9.81
CA TYR A 216 0.75 -5.43 10.57
C TYR A 216 0.61 -6.92 10.26
N VAL A 217 1.72 -7.58 9.98
CA VAL A 217 1.75 -9.03 9.72
C VAL A 217 2.05 -9.75 11.03
N GLY A 218 1.22 -10.71 11.39
CA GLY A 218 1.39 -11.54 12.58
C GLY A 218 1.09 -13.01 12.32
N ASP A 219 1.48 -13.87 13.26
CA ASP A 219 1.34 -15.32 13.11
C ASP A 219 -0.13 -15.75 13.04
N ASN A 220 -0.91 -15.37 14.04
CA ASN A 220 -2.33 -15.70 14.14
C ASN A 220 -3.08 -14.51 14.70
N GLU A 221 -4.37 -14.41 14.37
CA GLU A 221 -5.22 -13.39 14.93
C GLU A 221 -5.42 -13.62 16.44
N SER A 222 -5.00 -12.61 17.23
CA SER A 222 -5.08 -12.66 18.70
C SER A 222 -5.34 -11.29 19.32
N ALA A 223 -6.07 -11.28 20.42
CA ALA A 223 -6.34 -10.06 21.21
C ALA A 223 -5.03 -9.41 21.72
N LYS A 224 -4.02 -10.22 22.07
CA LYS A 224 -2.71 -9.72 22.52
C LYS A 224 -2.00 -8.92 21.42
N PHE A 225 -2.05 -9.38 20.18
CA PHE A 225 -1.43 -8.66 19.08
C PHE A 225 -2.23 -7.37 18.76
N TRP A 226 -3.57 -7.44 18.80
CA TRP A 226 -4.41 -6.25 18.69
C TRP A 226 -4.10 -5.22 19.76
N LEU A 227 -3.88 -5.64 21.01
CA LEU A 227 -3.47 -4.74 22.09
C LEU A 227 -2.17 -3.99 21.75
N SER A 228 -1.18 -4.67 21.15
CA SER A 228 0.06 -4.02 20.72
C SER A 228 -0.17 -2.99 19.60
N ILE A 229 -1.06 -3.29 18.64
CA ILE A 229 -1.44 -2.36 17.57
C ILE A 229 -2.13 -1.12 18.15
N ILE A 230 -3.11 -1.32 19.05
CA ILE A 230 -3.88 -0.24 19.66
C ILE A 230 -2.97 0.67 20.49
N ASN A 231 -2.02 0.10 21.26
CA ASN A 231 -0.98 0.89 21.94
C ASN A 231 -0.10 1.64 20.93
N GLY A 232 0.22 1.02 19.80
CA GLY A 232 0.95 1.66 18.70
C GLY A 232 0.22 2.89 18.16
N LEU A 233 -1.11 2.84 18.01
CA LEU A 233 -1.91 4.00 17.60
C LEU A 233 -1.78 5.15 18.65
N LYS A 234 -1.89 4.82 19.93
CA LYS A 234 -1.73 5.79 21.03
C LYS A 234 -0.34 6.44 21.02
N ASN A 235 0.71 5.63 20.85
CA ASN A 235 2.09 6.12 20.79
C ASN A 235 2.36 7.04 19.60
N ARG A 236 1.53 6.95 18.56
CA ARG A 236 1.60 7.78 17.35
C ARG A 236 0.72 9.03 17.42
N GLY A 237 0.18 9.36 18.60
CA GLY A 237 -0.55 10.59 18.86
C GLY A 237 -2.07 10.45 18.92
N VAL A 238 -2.65 9.26 18.75
CA VAL A 238 -4.10 9.08 18.91
C VAL A 238 -4.44 9.18 20.38
N GLU A 239 -5.16 10.21 20.77
CA GLU A 239 -5.62 10.44 22.15
C GLU A 239 -7.01 9.86 22.40
N ASP A 240 -7.88 9.94 21.38
CA ASP A 240 -9.25 9.45 21.49
C ASP A 240 -9.78 8.82 20.20
N ILE A 241 -10.62 7.78 20.37
CA ILE A 241 -11.41 7.15 19.32
C ILE A 241 -12.85 7.13 19.79
N LEU A 242 -13.76 7.83 19.11
CA LEU A 242 -15.13 7.91 19.55
C LEU A 242 -15.84 6.54 19.46
N ILE A 243 -15.73 5.89 18.31
CA ILE A 243 -16.36 4.59 18.05
C ILE A 243 -15.36 3.65 17.36
N THR A 244 -15.22 2.44 17.87
CA THR A 244 -14.44 1.38 17.22
C THR A 244 -15.34 0.28 16.70
N CYS A 245 -15.22 -0.04 15.40
CA CYS A 245 -15.96 -1.12 14.75
C CYS A 245 -15.04 -2.34 14.55
N VAL A 246 -15.40 -3.47 15.16
CA VAL A 246 -14.57 -4.69 15.18
C VAL A 246 -15.39 -5.92 14.78
N ASP A 247 -14.68 -7.00 14.47
CA ASP A 247 -15.31 -8.32 14.39
C ASP A 247 -15.52 -8.94 15.78
N GLY A 248 -16.07 -10.14 15.83
CA GLY A 248 -16.41 -10.82 17.09
C GLY A 248 -15.25 -11.58 17.74
N LEU A 249 -13.98 -11.17 17.58
CA LEU A 249 -12.84 -11.83 18.22
C LEU A 249 -12.91 -11.71 19.74
N THR A 250 -12.78 -12.84 20.43
CA THR A 250 -12.78 -12.89 21.91
C THR A 250 -11.59 -12.11 22.48
N GLY A 251 -11.84 -11.28 23.48
CA GLY A 251 -10.83 -10.45 24.15
C GLY A 251 -10.48 -9.15 23.40
N PHE A 252 -11.07 -8.90 22.24
CA PHE A 252 -10.83 -7.67 21.49
C PHE A 252 -11.44 -6.43 22.19
N PRO A 253 -12.69 -6.45 22.69
CA PRO A 253 -13.24 -5.34 23.46
C PRO A 253 -12.34 -4.96 24.64
N GLN A 254 -11.88 -5.92 25.43
CA GLN A 254 -11.00 -5.70 26.57
C GLN A 254 -9.67 -5.06 26.18
N ALA A 255 -9.11 -5.45 25.00
CA ALA A 255 -7.88 -4.84 24.50
C ALA A 255 -8.08 -3.36 24.12
N ILE A 256 -9.25 -3.01 23.57
CA ILE A 256 -9.61 -1.62 23.23
C ILE A 256 -9.81 -0.81 24.51
N GLU A 257 -10.64 -1.29 25.44
CA GLU A 257 -10.95 -0.64 26.71
C GLU A 257 -9.71 -0.37 27.56
N ALA A 258 -8.72 -1.26 27.52
CA ALA A 258 -7.45 -1.09 28.24
C ALA A 258 -6.64 0.14 27.79
N VAL A 259 -6.78 0.58 26.54
CA VAL A 259 -5.99 1.69 25.96
C VAL A 259 -6.85 2.94 25.75
N PHE A 260 -8.08 2.75 25.26
CA PHE A 260 -9.08 3.78 25.00
C PHE A 260 -10.37 3.48 25.78
N PRO A 261 -10.42 3.72 27.09
CA PRO A 261 -11.53 3.30 27.96
C PRO A 261 -12.86 3.99 27.66
N GLN A 262 -12.84 5.13 26.99
CA GLN A 262 -14.05 5.88 26.64
C GLN A 262 -14.60 5.53 25.24
N THR A 263 -13.91 4.66 24.50
CA THR A 263 -14.32 4.28 23.14
C THR A 263 -15.59 3.42 23.19
N GLU A 264 -16.59 3.82 22.41
CA GLU A 264 -17.77 2.98 22.18
C GLU A 264 -17.42 1.85 21.19
N ILE A 265 -17.70 0.61 21.59
CA ILE A 265 -17.36 -0.56 20.79
C ILE A 265 -18.60 -1.08 20.08
N GLN A 266 -18.55 -1.15 18.75
CA GLN A 266 -19.55 -1.77 17.90
C GLN A 266 -19.01 -3.05 17.27
N GLN A 267 -19.57 -4.19 17.63
CA GLN A 267 -19.29 -5.44 16.90
C GLN A 267 -20.06 -5.48 15.59
N CYS A 268 -19.41 -5.96 14.54
CA CYS A 268 -19.97 -6.03 13.19
C CYS A 268 -21.15 -7.00 13.13
N ILE A 269 -22.34 -6.49 12.87
CA ILE A 269 -23.58 -7.28 12.71
C ILE A 269 -23.44 -8.30 11.57
N ILE A 270 -22.80 -7.92 10.46
CA ILE A 270 -22.64 -8.83 9.31
C ILE A 270 -21.76 -10.03 9.67
N HIS A 271 -20.68 -9.81 10.45
CA HIS A 271 -19.85 -10.92 10.93
C HIS A 271 -20.63 -11.83 11.89
N GLN A 272 -21.45 -11.27 12.78
CA GLN A 272 -22.32 -12.04 13.66
C GLN A 272 -23.36 -12.88 12.88
N ILE A 273 -23.97 -12.31 11.85
CA ILE A 273 -24.88 -13.03 10.95
C ILE A 273 -24.15 -14.16 10.21
N ARG A 274 -22.97 -13.91 9.66
CA ARG A 274 -22.15 -14.94 8.98
C ARG A 274 -21.78 -16.09 9.94
N ASN A 275 -21.46 -15.77 11.18
CA ASN A 275 -21.21 -16.78 12.20
C ASN A 275 -22.47 -17.59 12.52
N THR A 276 -23.62 -16.95 12.62
CA THR A 276 -24.91 -17.61 12.82
C THR A 276 -25.21 -18.61 11.71
N THR A 277 -25.03 -18.25 10.44
CA THR A 277 -25.36 -19.14 9.30
C THR A 277 -24.59 -20.46 9.31
N ARG A 278 -23.41 -20.50 9.96
CA ARG A 278 -22.62 -21.75 10.08
C ARG A 278 -23.29 -22.83 10.93
N TYR A 279 -24.20 -22.44 11.81
CA TYR A 279 -24.90 -23.36 12.71
C TYR A 279 -26.30 -23.73 12.23
N VAL A 280 -26.75 -23.15 11.11
CA VAL A 280 -28.12 -23.33 10.60
C VAL A 280 -28.12 -24.28 9.41
N SER A 281 -29.06 -25.25 9.42
CA SER A 281 -29.26 -26.11 8.26
C SER A 281 -29.77 -25.31 7.06
N TYR A 282 -29.43 -25.76 5.85
CA TYR A 282 -29.86 -25.10 4.62
C TYR A 282 -31.38 -24.88 4.55
N LYS A 283 -32.16 -25.88 5.02
CA LYS A 283 -33.63 -25.86 5.04
C LYS A 283 -34.20 -24.71 5.87
N ASP A 284 -33.55 -24.40 7.00
CA ASP A 284 -34.07 -23.39 7.93
C ASP A 284 -33.42 -22.00 7.72
N ASN A 285 -32.32 -21.92 6.96
CA ASN A 285 -31.52 -20.72 6.84
C ASN A 285 -32.35 -19.48 6.46
N ARG A 286 -33.28 -19.62 5.49
CA ARG A 286 -34.12 -18.50 5.05
C ARG A 286 -35.03 -17.98 6.17
N LYS A 287 -35.59 -18.89 6.99
CA LYS A 287 -36.50 -18.54 8.09
C LYS A 287 -35.73 -17.91 9.26
N VAL A 288 -34.63 -18.54 9.66
CA VAL A 288 -33.77 -18.05 10.73
C VAL A 288 -33.24 -16.65 10.39
N MET A 289 -32.79 -16.42 9.14
CA MET A 289 -32.32 -15.11 8.71
C MET A 289 -33.44 -14.07 8.64
N ALA A 290 -34.65 -14.42 8.31
CA ALA A 290 -35.79 -13.50 8.34
C ALA A 290 -36.13 -13.07 9.77
N ASP A 291 -36.16 -14.02 10.73
CA ASP A 291 -36.41 -13.72 12.14
C ASP A 291 -35.26 -12.88 12.75
N LEU A 292 -34.00 -13.21 12.48
CA LEU A 292 -32.84 -12.38 12.90
C LEU A 292 -32.88 -10.98 12.29
N LYS A 293 -33.40 -10.84 11.07
CA LYS A 293 -33.53 -9.50 10.47
C LYS A 293 -34.46 -8.60 11.29
N ALA A 294 -35.51 -9.14 11.89
CA ALA A 294 -36.36 -8.36 12.79
C ALA A 294 -35.59 -7.83 14.01
N VAL A 295 -34.61 -8.59 14.51
CA VAL A 295 -33.77 -8.18 15.63
C VAL A 295 -32.89 -7.00 15.24
N TYR A 296 -32.03 -7.19 14.25
CA TYR A 296 -30.99 -6.17 13.93
C TYR A 296 -31.50 -5.00 13.06
N ALA A 297 -32.66 -5.08 12.48
CA ALA A 297 -33.29 -4.00 11.73
C ALA A 297 -34.40 -3.30 12.52
N ALA A 298 -34.52 -3.58 13.81
CA ALA A 298 -35.49 -2.92 14.68
C ALA A 298 -35.27 -1.41 14.76
N PRO A 299 -36.30 -0.61 14.95
CA PRO A 299 -36.17 0.84 15.08
C PRO A 299 -35.48 1.26 16.38
N THR A 300 -35.73 0.53 17.50
CA THR A 300 -35.14 0.79 18.82
C THR A 300 -34.52 -0.47 19.41
N GLU A 301 -33.69 -0.29 20.45
CA GLU A 301 -33.04 -1.40 21.15
C GLU A 301 -34.06 -2.26 21.90
N GLU A 302 -35.09 -1.65 22.47
CA GLU A 302 -36.14 -2.35 23.21
C GLU A 302 -36.86 -3.35 22.30
N ILE A 303 -37.31 -2.91 21.12
CA ILE A 303 -37.96 -3.76 20.14
C ILE A 303 -36.99 -4.84 19.60
N ALA A 304 -35.71 -4.52 19.49
CA ALA A 304 -34.70 -5.48 19.09
C ALA A 304 -34.51 -6.59 20.12
N LEU A 305 -34.56 -6.28 21.42
CA LEU A 305 -34.49 -7.25 22.50
C LEU A 305 -35.74 -8.14 22.56
N GLU A 306 -36.93 -7.57 22.43
CA GLU A 306 -38.19 -8.33 22.34
C GLU A 306 -38.12 -9.35 21.16
N ASN A 307 -37.69 -8.89 19.97
CA ASN A 307 -37.49 -9.74 18.81
C ASN A 307 -36.43 -10.82 19.03
N LEU A 308 -35.40 -10.56 19.83
CA LEU A 308 -34.35 -11.54 20.15
C LEU A 308 -34.89 -12.60 21.13
N GLU A 309 -35.75 -12.24 22.07
CA GLU A 309 -36.43 -13.17 22.96
C GLU A 309 -37.37 -14.07 22.17
N ASP A 310 -38.22 -13.50 21.31
CA ASP A 310 -39.09 -14.26 20.40
C ASP A 310 -38.31 -15.24 19.50
N PHE A 311 -37.11 -14.74 19.00
CA PHE A 311 -36.20 -15.61 18.28
C PHE A 311 -35.70 -16.76 19.15
N GLY A 312 -35.36 -16.49 20.41
CA GLY A 312 -34.94 -17.50 21.39
C GLY A 312 -36.03 -18.54 21.63
N GLU A 313 -37.25 -18.13 21.91
CA GLU A 313 -38.41 -19.05 22.10
C GLU A 313 -38.62 -19.97 20.90
N LYS A 314 -38.53 -19.42 19.69
CA LYS A 314 -38.77 -20.16 18.45
C LYS A 314 -37.62 -21.10 18.06
N TRP A 315 -36.36 -20.71 18.26
CA TRP A 315 -35.22 -21.42 17.67
C TRP A 315 -34.26 -22.04 18.67
N ASN A 316 -34.33 -21.70 19.98
CA ASN A 316 -33.34 -22.13 20.97
C ASN A 316 -33.32 -23.66 21.15
N SER A 317 -34.49 -24.34 21.02
CA SER A 317 -34.55 -25.80 21.07
C SER A 317 -33.76 -26.49 19.97
N LYS A 318 -33.68 -25.88 18.79
CA LYS A 318 -32.97 -26.41 17.63
C LYS A 318 -31.56 -25.85 17.43
N TYR A 319 -31.37 -24.60 17.72
CA TYR A 319 -30.11 -23.85 17.50
C TYR A 319 -29.67 -23.03 18.74
N PRO A 320 -29.44 -23.67 19.90
CA PRO A 320 -29.22 -22.95 21.18
C PRO A 320 -27.98 -22.04 21.14
N LYS A 321 -26.96 -22.37 20.31
CA LYS A 321 -25.74 -21.56 20.18
C LYS A 321 -26.01 -20.18 19.58
N ILE A 322 -27.07 -20.02 18.79
CA ILE A 322 -27.32 -18.74 18.10
C ILE A 322 -27.84 -17.72 19.11
N TYR A 323 -28.96 -18.03 19.80
CA TYR A 323 -29.51 -17.13 20.82
C TYR A 323 -28.45 -16.77 21.88
N LYS A 324 -27.76 -17.77 22.41
CA LYS A 324 -26.69 -17.57 23.39
C LYS A 324 -25.61 -16.60 22.86
N SER A 325 -25.14 -16.80 21.61
CA SER A 325 -24.10 -15.94 21.01
C SER A 325 -24.56 -14.50 20.80
N TRP A 326 -25.83 -14.27 20.49
CA TRP A 326 -26.38 -12.91 20.35
C TRP A 326 -26.59 -12.24 21.69
N SER A 327 -27.15 -12.96 22.69
CA SER A 327 -27.39 -12.43 24.05
C SER A 327 -26.12 -12.08 24.77
N GLU A 328 -25.09 -12.97 24.76
CA GLU A 328 -23.81 -12.72 25.44
C GLU A 328 -23.03 -11.53 24.88
N ARG A 329 -23.25 -11.19 23.61
CA ARG A 329 -22.57 -10.08 22.92
C ARG A 329 -23.46 -8.86 22.73
N TRP A 330 -24.66 -8.88 23.27
CA TRP A 330 -25.66 -7.84 23.02
C TRP A 330 -25.14 -6.43 23.28
N ALA A 331 -24.49 -6.21 24.42
CA ALA A 331 -23.95 -4.90 24.78
C ALA A 331 -23.06 -4.26 23.70
N THR A 332 -22.29 -5.07 22.96
CA THR A 332 -21.41 -4.57 21.89
C THR A 332 -22.03 -4.70 20.49
N LEU A 333 -23.03 -5.55 20.32
CA LEU A 333 -23.79 -5.65 19.07
C LEU A 333 -24.81 -4.52 18.94
N ALA A 334 -25.41 -4.10 20.05
CA ALA A 334 -26.50 -3.13 20.11
C ALA A 334 -26.02 -1.66 20.17
N THR A 335 -24.73 -1.40 20.28
CA THR A 335 -24.16 -0.04 20.41
C THR A 335 -24.71 0.94 19.36
N TYR A 336 -24.93 0.50 18.12
CA TYR A 336 -25.45 1.37 17.06
C TYR A 336 -26.88 1.89 17.33
N PHE A 337 -27.69 1.24 18.17
CA PHE A 337 -29.02 1.72 18.50
C PHE A 337 -29.02 3.06 19.27
N LYS A 338 -27.93 3.37 19.98
CA LYS A 338 -27.75 4.64 20.69
C LYS A 338 -27.76 5.86 19.75
N TYR A 339 -27.48 5.66 18.46
CA TYR A 339 -27.19 6.75 17.53
C TYR A 339 -28.31 6.96 16.49
N PRO A 340 -28.40 8.19 15.94
CA PRO A 340 -29.28 8.49 14.81
C PRO A 340 -28.88 7.71 13.54
N GLU A 341 -29.82 7.67 12.60
CA GLU A 341 -29.72 6.82 11.39
C GLU A 341 -28.40 7.02 10.60
N GLN A 342 -27.89 8.25 10.49
CA GLN A 342 -26.69 8.55 9.71
C GLN A 342 -25.44 7.98 10.36
N VAL A 343 -25.27 8.13 11.68
CA VAL A 343 -24.20 7.52 12.45
C VAL A 343 -24.38 6.01 12.50
N ARG A 344 -25.61 5.55 12.72
CA ARG A 344 -25.96 4.11 12.69
C ARG A 344 -25.52 3.44 11.39
N LYS A 345 -25.77 4.05 10.23
CA LYS A 345 -25.31 3.57 8.91
C LYS A 345 -23.78 3.54 8.76
N LEU A 346 -23.07 4.40 9.47
CA LEU A 346 -21.62 4.44 9.44
C LEU A 346 -21.01 3.23 10.17
N ILE A 347 -21.55 2.89 11.37
CA ILE A 347 -20.96 1.92 12.30
C ILE A 347 -21.59 0.54 12.26
N TYR A 348 -22.83 0.43 11.76
CA TYR A 348 -23.60 -0.83 11.70
C TYR A 348 -22.84 -1.96 11.01
N THR A 349 -22.02 -1.64 10.02
CA THR A 349 -21.24 -2.61 9.26
C THR A 349 -19.79 -2.16 9.12
N THR A 350 -18.89 -3.12 9.01
CA THR A 350 -17.48 -2.89 8.66
C THR A 350 -17.26 -2.71 7.14
N ASN A 351 -18.28 -2.25 6.40
CA ASN A 351 -18.22 -2.11 4.93
C ASN A 351 -17.03 -1.27 4.44
N ALA A 352 -16.61 -0.27 5.21
CA ALA A 352 -15.47 0.57 4.86
C ALA A 352 -14.18 -0.26 4.76
N ILE A 353 -13.88 -1.05 5.79
CA ILE A 353 -12.69 -1.90 5.82
C ILE A 353 -12.88 -3.17 4.95
N GLU A 354 -14.10 -3.75 4.88
CA GLU A 354 -14.36 -4.87 3.97
C GLU A 354 -14.16 -4.48 2.50
N GLY A 355 -14.58 -3.27 2.11
CA GLY A 355 -14.36 -2.71 0.79
C GLY A 355 -12.87 -2.53 0.47
N PHE A 356 -12.10 -2.07 1.43
CA PHE A 356 -10.65 -1.96 1.33
C PHE A 356 -10.00 -3.35 1.23
N ASN A 357 -10.33 -4.28 2.11
CA ASN A 357 -9.85 -5.66 2.11
C ASN A 357 -10.15 -6.38 0.78
N ARG A 358 -11.30 -6.13 0.18
CA ARG A 358 -11.66 -6.65 -1.15
C ARG A 358 -10.73 -6.13 -2.23
N GLN A 359 -10.35 -4.85 -2.18
CA GLN A 359 -9.40 -4.27 -3.14
C GLN A 359 -8.00 -4.85 -2.95
N LEU A 360 -7.52 -5.03 -1.72
CA LEU A 360 -6.26 -5.71 -1.44
C LEU A 360 -6.27 -7.14 -1.97
N ARG A 361 -7.34 -7.91 -1.70
CA ARG A 361 -7.48 -9.28 -2.21
C ARG A 361 -7.52 -9.35 -3.74
N LYS A 362 -8.06 -8.33 -4.41
CA LYS A 362 -8.04 -8.26 -5.88
C LYS A 362 -6.62 -8.17 -6.42
N VAL A 363 -5.76 -7.37 -5.78
CA VAL A 363 -4.35 -7.21 -6.16
C VAL A 363 -3.55 -8.49 -5.85
N THR A 364 -3.82 -9.12 -4.70
CA THR A 364 -3.07 -10.31 -4.24
C THR A 364 -3.61 -11.63 -4.81
N LYS A 365 -4.68 -11.61 -5.60
CA LYS A 365 -5.36 -12.83 -6.11
C LYS A 365 -4.45 -13.74 -6.94
N SER A 366 -3.51 -13.17 -7.68
CA SER A 366 -2.53 -13.91 -8.49
C SER A 366 -1.47 -14.63 -7.65
N LYS A 367 -1.27 -14.21 -6.39
CA LYS A 367 -0.27 -14.79 -5.48
C LYS A 367 -0.95 -15.66 -4.42
N THR A 368 -0.85 -16.96 -4.58
CA THR A 368 -1.40 -17.93 -3.62
C THR A 368 -0.52 -18.05 -2.37
N VAL A 369 0.79 -17.87 -2.52
CA VAL A 369 1.78 -17.93 -1.44
C VAL A 369 2.83 -16.83 -1.64
N PHE A 370 3.13 -16.08 -0.59
CA PHE A 370 4.20 -15.09 -0.59
C PHE A 370 5.52 -15.70 -0.15
N PRO A 371 6.66 -15.30 -0.75
CA PRO A 371 7.98 -15.84 -0.36
C PRO A 371 8.36 -15.51 1.09
N THR A 372 8.04 -14.31 1.57
CA THR A 372 8.35 -13.81 2.92
C THR A 372 7.26 -12.87 3.44
N ASP A 373 7.24 -12.62 4.76
CA ASP A 373 6.36 -11.61 5.37
C ASP A 373 6.64 -10.21 4.79
N ASP A 374 7.90 -9.87 4.51
CA ASP A 374 8.29 -8.61 3.87
C ASP A 374 7.74 -8.49 2.44
N SER A 375 7.75 -9.57 1.65
CA SER A 375 7.16 -9.58 0.31
C SER A 375 5.66 -9.30 0.35
N LEU A 376 4.96 -9.86 1.35
CA LEU A 376 3.55 -9.61 1.59
C LEU A 376 3.34 -8.14 1.98
N LEU A 377 4.11 -7.64 2.94
CA LEU A 377 3.98 -6.27 3.45
C LEU A 377 4.25 -5.22 2.38
N LYS A 378 5.31 -5.38 1.58
CA LYS A 378 5.64 -4.50 0.43
C LYS A 378 4.47 -4.40 -0.55
N MET A 379 3.92 -5.54 -0.95
CA MET A 379 2.81 -5.57 -1.89
C MET A 379 1.56 -4.91 -1.33
N LEU A 380 1.20 -5.20 -0.08
CA LEU A 380 0.05 -4.60 0.57
C LEU A 380 0.21 -3.09 0.74
N TYR A 381 1.41 -2.62 1.09
CA TYR A 381 1.70 -1.19 1.19
C TYR A 381 1.51 -0.48 -0.16
N LEU A 382 2.13 -0.98 -1.21
CA LEU A 382 2.03 -0.39 -2.55
C LEU A 382 0.59 -0.40 -3.07
N ALA A 383 -0.14 -1.51 -2.85
CA ALA A 383 -1.56 -1.60 -3.18
C ALA A 383 -2.38 -0.59 -2.37
N THR A 384 -2.07 -0.40 -1.09
CA THR A 384 -2.71 0.60 -0.22
C THR A 384 -2.50 2.01 -0.76
N MET A 385 -1.27 2.36 -1.13
CA MET A 385 -0.97 3.68 -1.72
C MET A 385 -1.76 3.92 -3.01
N ASP A 386 -1.90 2.92 -3.87
CA ASP A 386 -2.69 3.05 -5.10
C ASP A 386 -4.21 3.16 -4.84
N ILE A 387 -4.71 2.41 -3.87
CA ILE A 387 -6.13 2.45 -3.47
C ILE A 387 -6.47 3.80 -2.84
N THR A 388 -5.63 4.29 -1.91
CA THR A 388 -5.90 5.51 -1.14
C THR A 388 -5.76 6.79 -1.94
N LYS A 389 -5.02 6.79 -3.05
CA LYS A 389 -5.00 7.90 -4.03
C LYS A 389 -6.41 8.30 -4.50
N LYS A 390 -7.36 7.38 -4.47
CA LYS A 390 -8.76 7.61 -4.87
C LYS A 390 -9.63 8.15 -3.74
N TRP A 391 -9.12 8.24 -2.53
CA TRP A 391 -9.85 8.74 -1.36
C TRP A 391 -9.69 10.26 -1.24
N THR A 392 -10.14 11.01 -2.24
CA THR A 392 -9.91 12.47 -2.35
C THR A 392 -10.98 13.31 -1.67
N GLY A 393 -12.06 12.71 -1.17
CA GLY A 393 -13.19 13.43 -0.62
C GLY A 393 -13.68 12.89 0.71
N ARG A 394 -14.48 13.68 1.39
CA ARG A 394 -15.25 13.26 2.55
C ARG A 394 -16.59 12.63 2.12
N ARG A 395 -17.20 11.88 3.03
CA ARG A 395 -18.54 11.32 2.87
C ARG A 395 -19.57 12.45 2.67
N ARG A 396 -20.55 12.28 1.77
CA ARG A 396 -21.52 13.36 1.39
C ARG A 396 -22.36 13.85 2.56
N ASP A 397 -22.78 12.95 3.47
CA ASP A 397 -23.60 13.19 4.66
C ASP A 397 -22.75 13.55 5.91
N TRP A 398 -21.46 13.84 5.72
CA TRP A 398 -20.54 14.01 6.84
C TRP A 398 -20.89 15.18 7.78
N SER A 399 -21.38 16.29 7.26
CA SER A 399 -21.76 17.43 8.09
C SER A 399 -22.88 17.10 9.08
N GLN A 400 -23.83 16.24 8.68
CA GLN A 400 -24.88 15.76 9.57
C GLN A 400 -24.34 14.76 10.61
N ILE A 401 -23.48 13.82 10.16
CA ILE A 401 -22.82 12.88 11.05
C ILE A 401 -21.97 13.61 12.08
N ARG A 402 -21.18 14.61 11.65
CA ARG A 402 -20.33 15.40 12.55
C ARG A 402 -21.16 16.11 13.61
N ALA A 403 -22.22 16.82 13.24
CA ALA A 403 -23.10 17.49 14.18
C ALA A 403 -23.74 16.52 15.19
N GLN A 404 -24.09 15.32 14.76
CA GLN A 404 -24.60 14.29 15.68
C GLN A 404 -23.51 13.79 16.63
N LEU A 405 -22.29 13.53 16.14
CA LEU A 405 -21.17 13.14 16.99
C LEU A 405 -20.79 14.23 17.99
N ASP A 406 -20.82 15.49 17.59
CA ASP A 406 -20.54 16.63 18.47
C ASP A 406 -21.55 16.69 19.64
N ILE A 407 -22.82 16.34 19.41
CA ILE A 407 -23.82 16.25 20.48
C ILE A 407 -23.56 15.03 21.38
N PHE A 408 -23.32 13.86 20.80
CA PHE A 408 -23.17 12.63 21.60
C PHE A 408 -21.86 12.54 22.38
N PHE A 409 -20.83 13.26 21.94
CA PHE A 409 -19.48 13.22 22.51
C PHE A 409 -18.98 14.61 22.91
N GLU A 410 -19.88 15.55 23.20
CA GLU A 410 -19.59 16.97 23.49
C GLU A 410 -18.44 17.11 24.51
N GLU A 411 -18.59 16.54 25.71
CA GLU A 411 -17.58 16.62 26.79
C GLU A 411 -16.19 16.09 26.40
N ARG A 412 -16.15 15.12 25.48
CA ARG A 412 -14.89 14.51 24.99
C ARG A 412 -14.25 15.38 23.92
N LEU A 413 -15.06 15.98 23.05
CA LEU A 413 -14.60 16.75 21.90
C LEU A 413 -14.22 18.19 22.25
N GLU A 414 -14.75 18.76 23.35
CA GLU A 414 -14.36 20.09 23.84
C GLU A 414 -12.85 20.23 24.04
N LYS A 415 -12.15 19.15 24.41
CA LYS A 415 -10.70 19.13 24.61
C LYS A 415 -9.90 19.35 23.33
N TYR A 416 -10.52 19.14 22.16
CA TYR A 416 -9.87 19.12 20.84
C TYR A 416 -10.43 20.21 19.91
N MET A 417 -11.22 21.16 20.43
CA MET A 417 -11.84 22.23 19.66
C MET A 417 -11.03 23.54 19.62
N TYR A 418 -9.74 23.50 19.95
CA TYR A 418 -8.88 24.68 19.97
C TYR A 418 -7.91 24.72 18.79
#